data_4c588ae4ccf9a32f75645161b2ba7a92
#
_entry.id   4c588ae4ccf9a32f75645161b2ba7a92
#
_cell.length_a   1.000
_cell.length_b   1.000
_cell.length_c   1.000
_cell.angle_alpha   90.00
_cell.angle_beta   90.00
_cell.angle_gamma   90.00
#
_symmetry.space_group_name_H-M   'P 1'
#
loop_
_entity.id
_entity.type
_entity.pdbx_description
1 polymer ?
#
loop_
_entity_poly.entity_id
_entity_poly.type
_entity_poly.pdbx_seq_one_letter_code
_entity_poly.pdbx_strand_id
1 'polypeptide(L)'
;MGCGLFAYNRRNVRIRTQRQSFYGAKIRITLRGHAFALPAPMSVAEDAMLHAPRSSPQWHAEVVERRAHIPTDDHERFVGYAVLGQRFRSGHVLALRRWPATSIGPAYTSVWHQLPDGRWRLYADAPAAQSCARYIDSATSSSWEGRIRLAWSDPYRLCVDVRGVGLEWNIDFRCTWITRAFTAARAVLPDAALAADPMSRALEWMARAGLGVTGLSGVMPNGHNYRALPRRIWLMDDARAWLNGVNLGPPQRGAVGARIGTLTVPTCGALAFVSARFTRPPLRESYFA
;
A
#
# COMPACT_ATOMS: atom_id res chain seq x y z
N MET A 1 5.63 38.35 -32.46
CA MET A 1 5.03 38.19 -33.80
C MET A 1 4.73 36.72 -33.97
N GLY A 2 3.56 36.13 -34.08
CA GLY A 2 2.21 36.54 -34.25
C GLY A 2 1.35 35.40 -33.76
N CYS A 3 0.33 35.76 -32.96
CA CYS A 3 -0.75 34.87 -32.55
C CYS A 3 -1.65 34.55 -33.73
N GLY A 4 -1.85 33.28 -34.06
CA GLY A 4 -2.87 32.81 -34.97
C GLY A 4 -4.15 32.48 -34.19
N LEU A 5 -5.16 33.37 -34.24
CA LEU A 5 -6.50 33.10 -33.80
C LEU A 5 -7.22 32.17 -34.80
N PHE A 6 -7.62 31.01 -34.36
CA PHE A 6 -8.65 30.22 -35.07
C PHE A 6 -10.03 30.64 -34.60
N ALA A 7 -10.74 31.33 -35.48
CA ALA A 7 -12.13 31.69 -35.30
C ALA A 7 -13.03 30.45 -35.54
N TYR A 8 -13.68 29.93 -34.49
CA TYR A 8 -14.65 28.86 -34.58
C TYR A 8 -16.04 29.44 -34.80
N ASN A 9 -16.65 29.10 -35.94
CA ASN A 9 -17.92 29.61 -36.42
C ASN A 9 -19.09 29.06 -35.56
N ARG A 10 -19.69 29.96 -34.76
CA ARG A 10 -20.92 29.69 -33.98
C ARG A 10 -22.15 29.79 -34.85
N ARG A 11 -22.62 28.72 -35.45
CA ARG A 11 -24.03 28.65 -35.89
C ARG A 11 -24.57 27.23 -35.69
N ASN A 12 -25.70 27.15 -34.95
CA ASN A 12 -26.60 26.01 -34.75
C ASN A 12 -26.30 24.97 -33.66
N VAL A 13 -26.08 25.42 -32.41
CA VAL A 13 -26.29 24.55 -31.24
C VAL A 13 -27.27 25.22 -30.29
N ARG A 14 -28.52 24.74 -30.20
CA ARG A 14 -29.48 25.13 -29.14
C ARG A 14 -29.32 24.13 -27.98
N ILE A 15 -28.76 24.59 -26.87
CA ILE A 15 -28.73 23.84 -25.61
C ILE A 15 -29.98 24.25 -24.81
N ARG A 16 -30.89 23.30 -24.59
CA ARG A 16 -32.02 23.46 -23.69
C ARG A 16 -31.68 22.74 -22.39
N THR A 17 -31.32 23.47 -21.35
CA THR A 17 -31.15 22.97 -19.99
C THR A 17 -32.49 22.96 -19.26
N GLN A 18 -32.99 21.81 -18.92
CA GLN A 18 -34.12 21.63 -18.01
C GLN A 18 -33.57 21.30 -16.62
N ARG A 19 -33.72 22.19 -15.67
CA ARG A 19 -33.42 21.97 -14.26
C ARG A 19 -34.43 21.00 -13.67
N GLN A 20 -34.02 19.81 -13.32
CA GLN A 20 -34.71 18.99 -12.34
C GLN A 20 -33.69 18.40 -11.38
N SER A 21 -34.00 18.65 -10.13
CA SER A 21 -33.60 18.03 -8.87
C SER A 21 -32.52 16.92 -8.87
N PHE A 22 -31.55 17.09 -8.00
CA PHE A 22 -30.57 16.18 -7.49
C PHE A 22 -30.86 14.68 -7.72
N TYR A 23 -29.96 14.01 -8.41
CA TYR A 23 -29.80 12.62 -8.80
C TYR A 23 -30.11 12.33 -10.29
N GLY A 24 -29.03 12.20 -11.08
CA GLY A 24 -29.10 11.51 -12.38
C GLY A 24 -29.49 12.34 -13.58
N ALA A 25 -28.78 13.42 -13.93
CA ALA A 25 -28.99 14.12 -15.16
C ALA A 25 -28.55 13.32 -16.40
N LYS A 26 -29.49 12.81 -17.20
CA LYS A 26 -29.21 12.26 -18.54
C LYS A 26 -29.12 13.42 -19.54
N ILE A 27 -27.92 13.65 -20.08
CA ILE A 27 -27.74 14.63 -21.18
C ILE A 27 -28.04 13.90 -22.49
N ARG A 28 -29.06 14.38 -23.23
CA ARG A 28 -29.41 13.87 -24.55
C ARG A 28 -28.99 14.91 -25.59
N ILE A 29 -28.07 14.57 -26.46
CA ILE A 29 -27.67 15.40 -27.61
C ILE A 29 -28.32 14.81 -28.85
N THR A 30 -29.16 15.57 -29.51
CA THR A 30 -29.81 15.17 -30.78
C THR A 30 -29.16 15.92 -31.93
N LEU A 31 -28.51 15.17 -32.81
CA LEU A 31 -27.98 15.66 -34.07
C LEU A 31 -28.70 14.91 -35.20
N ARG A 32 -29.46 15.69 -36.03
CA ARG A 32 -30.14 15.19 -37.24
C ARG A 32 -30.87 13.85 -37.07
N GLY A 33 -31.86 13.79 -36.18
CA GLY A 33 -32.84 12.69 -36.14
C GLY A 33 -32.38 11.36 -35.51
N HIS A 34 -31.14 11.23 -35.08
CA HIS A 34 -30.67 10.04 -34.37
C HIS A 34 -30.38 10.39 -32.90
N ALA A 35 -31.05 9.70 -31.98
CA ALA A 35 -30.80 9.86 -30.55
C ALA A 35 -29.71 8.90 -30.13
N PHE A 36 -28.52 9.42 -29.82
CA PHE A 36 -27.48 8.67 -29.14
C PHE A 36 -27.67 8.83 -27.63
N ALA A 37 -27.87 7.70 -26.94
CA ALA A 37 -27.80 7.68 -25.49
C ALA A 37 -26.31 7.72 -25.10
N LEU A 38 -25.88 8.84 -24.48
CA LEU A 38 -24.57 8.87 -23.83
C LEU A 38 -24.61 7.95 -22.61
N PRO A 39 -23.55 7.17 -22.34
CA PRO A 39 -23.45 6.39 -21.12
C PRO A 39 -23.59 7.30 -19.90
N ALA A 40 -24.13 6.78 -18.81
CA ALA A 40 -24.24 7.51 -17.56
C ALA A 40 -22.87 8.10 -17.17
N PRO A 41 -22.81 9.29 -16.54
CA PRO A 41 -21.54 9.86 -16.11
C PRO A 41 -20.87 8.85 -15.16
N MET A 42 -19.66 8.43 -15.53
CA MET A 42 -18.82 7.58 -14.71
C MET A 42 -18.64 8.23 -13.34
N SER A 43 -18.60 7.43 -12.28
CA SER A 43 -18.38 7.95 -10.93
C SER A 43 -17.02 8.68 -10.88
N VAL A 44 -16.90 9.67 -9.99
CA VAL A 44 -15.63 10.42 -9.81
C VAL A 44 -14.45 9.46 -9.54
N ALA A 45 -14.74 8.28 -8.97
CA ALA A 45 -13.76 7.23 -8.75
C ALA A 45 -13.32 6.53 -10.05
N GLU A 46 -14.24 6.34 -11.01
CA GLU A 46 -13.93 5.76 -12.33
C GLU A 46 -13.18 6.75 -13.23
N ASP A 47 -13.49 8.02 -13.13
CA ASP A 47 -12.77 9.10 -13.85
C ASP A 47 -11.34 9.25 -13.32
N ALA A 48 -11.13 9.18 -12.00
CA ALA A 48 -9.79 9.17 -11.40
C ALA A 48 -8.95 7.96 -11.83
N MET A 49 -9.58 6.80 -12.06
CA MET A 49 -8.95 5.58 -12.56
C MET A 49 -8.38 5.70 -13.98
N LEU A 50 -9.02 6.49 -14.84
CA LEU A 50 -8.58 6.69 -16.23
C LEU A 50 -7.38 7.67 -16.35
N HIS A 51 -7.08 8.42 -15.29
CA HIS A 51 -6.10 9.51 -15.33
C HIS A 51 -4.83 9.24 -14.50
N ALA A 52 -4.81 8.19 -13.66
CA ALA A 52 -3.60 7.85 -12.91
C ALA A 52 -2.50 7.32 -13.86
N PRO A 53 -1.31 7.93 -13.89
CA PRO A 53 -0.21 7.44 -14.72
C PRO A 53 0.07 5.95 -14.40
N ARG A 54 0.17 5.12 -15.43
CA ARG A 54 0.46 3.67 -15.28
C ARG A 54 1.74 3.35 -14.49
N SER A 55 2.56 4.36 -14.24
CA SER A 55 3.76 4.28 -13.39
C SER A 55 3.53 4.71 -11.95
N SER A 56 2.32 5.18 -11.59
CA SER A 56 2.02 5.68 -10.24
C SER A 56 1.78 4.56 -9.24
N PRO A 57 2.03 4.80 -7.94
CA PRO A 57 1.72 3.84 -6.89
C PRO A 57 0.22 3.55 -6.78
N GLN A 58 -0.66 4.54 -6.98
CA GLN A 58 -2.12 4.33 -7.02
C GLN A 58 -2.51 3.31 -8.08
N TRP A 59 -2.07 3.48 -9.33
CA TRP A 59 -2.41 2.54 -10.42
C TRP A 59 -1.98 1.10 -10.08
N HIS A 60 -0.79 0.94 -9.48
CA HIS A 60 -0.32 -0.39 -9.07
C HIS A 60 -1.11 -0.97 -7.90
N ALA A 61 -1.54 -0.13 -6.94
CA ALA A 61 -2.42 -0.57 -5.87
C ALA A 61 -3.74 -1.08 -6.42
N GLU A 62 -4.38 -0.34 -7.32
CA GLU A 62 -5.63 -0.74 -7.97
C GLU A 62 -5.49 -2.02 -8.80
N VAL A 63 -4.36 -2.20 -9.50
CA VAL A 63 -4.09 -3.45 -10.21
C VAL A 63 -3.98 -4.63 -9.25
N VAL A 64 -3.28 -4.46 -8.13
CA VAL A 64 -3.12 -5.51 -7.11
C VAL A 64 -4.45 -5.79 -6.42
N GLU A 65 -5.25 -4.77 -6.07
CA GLU A 65 -6.58 -4.96 -5.48
C GLU A 65 -7.50 -5.81 -6.36
N ARG A 66 -7.42 -5.65 -7.68
CA ARG A 66 -8.28 -6.39 -8.62
C ARG A 66 -7.73 -7.74 -9.06
N ARG A 67 -6.41 -7.91 -9.08
CA ARG A 67 -5.74 -9.05 -9.74
C ARG A 67 -4.84 -9.86 -8.83
N ALA A 68 -4.76 -9.52 -7.52
CA ALA A 68 -3.96 -10.29 -6.62
C ALA A 68 -4.45 -11.75 -6.59
N HIS A 69 -3.52 -12.66 -6.80
CA HIS A 69 -3.75 -14.09 -6.74
C HIS A 69 -2.61 -14.74 -5.96
N ILE A 70 -2.94 -15.73 -5.17
CA ILE A 70 -1.97 -16.54 -4.42
C ILE A 70 -1.96 -17.95 -4.98
N PRO A 71 -0.78 -18.57 -5.19
CA PRO A 71 -0.69 -19.99 -5.51
C PRO A 71 -1.24 -20.84 -4.37
N THR A 72 -1.83 -21.97 -4.73
CA THR A 72 -2.24 -23.00 -3.76
C THR A 72 -1.03 -23.87 -3.47
N ASP A 73 -0.43 -23.73 -2.30
CA ASP A 73 0.65 -24.57 -1.80
C ASP A 73 0.58 -24.62 -0.27
N ASP A 74 1.52 -25.37 0.37
CA ASP A 74 1.54 -25.59 1.83
C ASP A 74 2.04 -24.37 2.64
N HIS A 75 2.35 -23.26 1.98
CA HIS A 75 2.82 -22.05 2.63
C HIS A 75 1.70 -21.04 2.86
N GLU A 76 1.79 -20.30 3.95
CA GLU A 76 0.95 -19.13 4.14
C GLU A 76 1.48 -18.01 3.23
N ARG A 77 0.61 -17.50 2.36
CA ARG A 77 0.95 -16.56 1.30
C ARG A 77 0.19 -15.26 1.38
N PHE A 78 0.86 -14.20 0.94
CA PHE A 78 0.32 -12.84 0.93
C PHE A 78 0.76 -12.13 -0.34
N VAL A 79 -0.16 -11.45 -1.00
CA VAL A 79 0.12 -10.56 -2.12
C VAL A 79 -0.56 -9.23 -1.86
N GLY A 80 0.22 -8.15 -1.91
CA GLY A 80 -0.31 -6.84 -1.63
C GLY A 80 0.75 -5.75 -1.65
N TYR A 81 0.56 -4.73 -0.82
CA TYR A 81 1.49 -3.62 -0.68
C TYR A 81 1.63 -3.17 0.79
N ALA A 82 2.76 -2.56 1.07
CA ALA A 82 3.13 -2.15 2.41
C ALA A 82 3.86 -0.81 2.40
N VAL A 83 3.52 0.08 3.32
CA VAL A 83 4.45 1.12 3.76
C VAL A 83 5.32 0.48 4.85
N LEU A 84 6.61 0.33 4.57
CA LEU A 84 7.51 -0.49 5.38
C LEU A 84 7.62 0.04 6.81
N GLY A 85 7.79 1.33 6.98
CA GLY A 85 7.74 2.02 8.24
C GLY A 85 8.24 3.45 8.10
N GLN A 86 7.69 4.34 8.92
CA GLN A 86 8.09 5.73 9.03
C GLN A 86 8.16 6.14 10.48
N ARG A 87 9.32 6.65 10.90
CA ARG A 87 9.49 7.28 12.22
C ARG A 87 9.16 8.76 12.12
N PHE A 88 8.45 9.27 13.12
CA PHE A 88 8.14 10.69 13.31
C PHE A 88 8.99 11.32 14.42
N ARG A 89 9.10 12.64 14.40
CA ARG A 89 9.89 13.39 15.39
C ARG A 89 9.42 13.16 16.85
N SER A 90 8.15 12.91 17.04
CA SER A 90 7.56 12.52 18.34
C SER A 90 8.02 11.16 18.87
N GLY A 91 8.82 10.40 18.09
CA GLY A 91 9.25 9.04 18.45
C GLY A 91 8.31 7.93 17.99
N HIS A 92 7.10 8.26 17.52
CA HIS A 92 6.18 7.29 16.94
C HIS A 92 6.72 6.67 15.64
N VAL A 93 6.44 5.38 15.43
CA VAL A 93 6.69 4.72 14.14
C VAL A 93 5.37 4.15 13.62
N LEU A 94 5.04 4.44 12.38
CA LEU A 94 3.87 3.87 11.69
C LEU A 94 4.32 2.99 10.52
N ALA A 95 3.69 1.84 10.35
CA ALA A 95 3.85 0.97 9.19
C ALA A 95 2.46 0.47 8.75
N LEU A 96 2.28 0.26 7.43
CA LEU A 96 1.03 -0.20 6.84
C LEU A 96 1.24 -1.52 6.11
N ARG A 97 0.27 -2.41 6.20
CA ARG A 97 0.17 -3.63 5.38
C ARG A 97 -1.24 -3.71 4.82
N ARG A 98 -1.34 -3.81 3.49
CA ARG A 98 -2.59 -4.11 2.80
C ARG A 98 -2.39 -5.39 1.99
N TRP A 99 -3.22 -6.38 2.26
CA TRP A 99 -3.18 -7.70 1.65
C TRP A 99 -4.51 -8.01 0.95
N PRO A 100 -4.68 -7.62 -0.33
CA PRO A 100 -5.85 -7.97 -1.14
C PRO A 100 -6.01 -9.48 -1.33
N ALA A 101 -4.93 -10.25 -1.32
CA ALA A 101 -4.97 -11.70 -1.36
C ALA A 101 -4.06 -12.31 -0.29
N THR A 102 -4.62 -13.23 0.48
CA THR A 102 -3.93 -13.98 1.53
C THR A 102 -4.54 -15.37 1.70
N SER A 103 -3.73 -16.35 2.09
CA SER A 103 -4.17 -17.72 2.36
C SER A 103 -4.73 -17.93 3.78
N ILE A 104 -4.64 -16.92 4.66
CA ILE A 104 -5.09 -17.05 6.06
C ILE A 104 -6.50 -16.50 6.32
N GLY A 105 -7.12 -15.88 5.31
CA GLY A 105 -8.45 -15.29 5.45
C GLY A 105 -8.81 -14.36 4.31
N PRO A 106 -9.81 -13.50 4.49
CA PRO A 106 -10.18 -12.48 3.51
C PRO A 106 -9.10 -11.39 3.37
N ALA A 107 -9.26 -10.53 2.36
CA ALA A 107 -8.45 -9.33 2.22
C ALA A 107 -8.51 -8.46 3.46
N TYR A 108 -7.37 -7.93 3.91
CA TYR A 108 -7.32 -7.06 5.10
C TYR A 108 -6.24 -5.99 5.03
N THR A 109 -6.40 -5.01 5.91
CA THR A 109 -5.44 -3.94 6.17
C THR A 109 -4.96 -4.01 7.62
N SER A 110 -3.70 -3.73 7.87
CA SER A 110 -3.21 -3.50 9.23
C SER A 110 -2.26 -2.31 9.30
N VAL A 111 -2.35 -1.57 10.39
CA VAL A 111 -1.41 -0.50 10.76
C VAL A 111 -0.68 -0.91 12.01
N TRP A 112 0.65 -0.90 11.95
CA TRP A 112 1.55 -1.20 13.05
C TRP A 112 2.05 0.12 13.60
N HIS A 113 1.84 0.35 14.87
CA HIS A 113 2.14 1.60 15.54
C HIS A 113 3.06 1.38 16.73
N GLN A 114 4.31 1.83 16.64
CA GLN A 114 5.19 1.91 17.79
C GLN A 114 5.00 3.25 18.51
N LEU A 115 4.79 3.18 19.79
CA LEU A 115 4.75 4.34 20.68
C LEU A 115 6.17 4.84 20.98
N PRO A 116 6.34 6.09 21.48
CA PRO A 116 7.65 6.63 21.85
C PRO A 116 8.39 5.82 22.91
N ASP A 117 7.67 5.10 23.76
CA ASP A 117 8.20 4.21 24.81
C ASP A 117 8.64 2.83 24.28
N GLY A 118 8.54 2.62 22.94
CA GLY A 118 8.94 1.38 22.28
C GLY A 118 7.85 0.30 22.21
N ARG A 119 6.73 0.45 22.93
CA ARG A 119 5.62 -0.51 22.86
C ARG A 119 4.93 -0.46 21.51
N TRP A 120 4.45 -1.63 21.03
CA TRP A 120 3.75 -1.76 19.80
C TRP A 120 2.26 -1.94 19.99
N ARG A 121 1.47 -1.28 19.14
CA ARG A 121 0.04 -1.47 18.96
C ARG A 121 -0.22 -1.95 17.53
N LEU A 122 -1.16 -2.84 17.37
CA LEU A 122 -1.61 -3.33 16.08
C LEU A 122 -3.07 -2.94 15.86
N TYR A 123 -3.36 -2.33 14.72
CA TYR A 123 -4.72 -2.05 14.27
C TYR A 123 -4.98 -2.88 13.02
N ALA A 124 -6.10 -3.61 12.94
CA ALA A 124 -6.45 -4.43 11.78
C ALA A 124 -7.96 -4.36 11.51
N ASP A 125 -8.34 -4.52 10.24
CA ASP A 125 -9.74 -4.65 9.81
C ASP A 125 -10.15 -6.11 9.60
N ALA A 126 -9.45 -7.04 10.25
CA ALA A 126 -9.76 -8.46 10.30
C ALA A 126 -9.36 -9.06 11.66
N PRO A 127 -9.98 -10.19 12.05
CA PRO A 127 -9.68 -10.89 13.30
C PRO A 127 -8.18 -11.23 13.44
N ALA A 128 -7.71 -11.31 14.68
CA ALA A 128 -6.30 -11.58 14.99
C ALA A 128 -5.75 -12.81 14.26
N ALA A 129 -6.51 -13.92 14.25
CA ALA A 129 -6.11 -15.17 13.58
C ALA A 129 -5.97 -15.03 12.04
N GLN A 130 -6.63 -14.04 11.43
CA GLN A 130 -6.69 -13.79 9.99
C GLN A 130 -5.95 -12.51 9.57
N SER A 131 -5.11 -11.97 10.46
CA SER A 131 -4.36 -10.74 10.23
C SER A 131 -2.90 -10.88 10.66
N CYS A 132 -2.13 -9.77 10.57
CA CYS A 132 -0.75 -9.73 11.05
C CYS A 132 -0.61 -10.06 12.54
N ALA A 133 -1.67 -9.88 13.35
CA ALA A 133 -1.67 -10.25 14.75
C ALA A 133 -1.26 -11.72 14.96
N ARG A 134 -1.69 -12.63 14.09
CA ARG A 134 -1.29 -14.04 14.10
C ARG A 134 0.21 -14.27 14.27
N TYR A 135 1.05 -13.35 13.81
CA TYR A 135 2.50 -13.49 13.78
C TYR A 135 3.23 -12.63 14.81
N ILE A 136 2.61 -11.53 15.25
CA ILE A 136 3.30 -10.51 16.06
C ILE A 136 2.62 -10.21 17.39
N ASP A 137 1.45 -10.78 17.65
CA ASP A 137 0.65 -10.45 18.84
C ASP A 137 1.42 -10.65 20.14
N SER A 138 2.24 -11.71 20.23
CA SER A 138 3.10 -11.97 21.40
C SER A 138 4.13 -10.87 21.69
N ALA A 139 4.40 -9.98 20.74
CA ALA A 139 5.33 -8.85 20.86
C ALA A 139 4.60 -7.49 20.81
N THR A 140 3.27 -7.47 20.80
CA THR A 140 2.45 -6.26 20.85
C THR A 140 1.88 -6.04 22.25
N SER A 141 1.72 -4.78 22.62
CA SER A 141 1.10 -4.41 23.91
C SER A 141 -0.43 -4.41 23.83
N SER A 142 -0.99 -4.22 22.64
CA SER A 142 -2.42 -4.26 22.37
C SER A 142 -2.70 -4.42 20.88
N SER A 143 -3.79 -5.14 20.59
CA SER A 143 -4.37 -5.25 19.26
C SER A 143 -5.77 -4.65 19.27
N TRP A 144 -6.15 -3.98 18.18
CA TRP A 144 -7.46 -3.41 17.98
C TRP A 144 -8.01 -3.87 16.62
N GLU A 145 -9.26 -4.33 16.63
CA GLU A 145 -9.98 -4.72 15.43
C GLU A 145 -11.03 -3.69 15.10
N GLY A 146 -11.03 -3.22 13.87
CA GLY A 146 -12.02 -2.26 13.40
C GLY A 146 -11.65 -1.69 12.04
N ARG A 147 -12.50 -0.81 11.54
CA ARG A 147 -12.43 -0.30 10.17
C ARG A 147 -11.21 0.59 9.93
N ILE A 148 -10.38 0.21 8.98
CA ILE A 148 -9.29 1.00 8.43
C ILE A 148 -9.68 1.45 7.02
N ARG A 149 -9.58 2.75 6.75
CA ARG A 149 -9.86 3.32 5.44
C ARG A 149 -8.57 3.71 4.75
N LEU A 150 -8.39 3.24 3.52
CA LEU A 150 -7.36 3.68 2.61
C LEU A 150 -7.99 4.47 1.47
N ALA A 151 -7.43 5.60 1.13
CA ALA A 151 -7.87 6.41 0.00
C ALA A 151 -6.68 7.05 -0.71
N TRP A 152 -6.65 6.95 -2.03
CA TRP A 152 -5.71 7.70 -2.86
C TRP A 152 -6.35 9.03 -3.20
N SER A 153 -5.81 10.14 -2.68
CA SER A 153 -6.27 11.49 -3.00
C SER A 153 -5.54 12.10 -4.20
N ASP A 154 -4.45 11.45 -4.62
CA ASP A 154 -3.61 11.80 -5.77
C ASP A 154 -2.87 10.53 -6.23
N PRO A 155 -2.42 10.41 -7.49
CA PRO A 155 -1.66 9.23 -7.96
C PRO A 155 -0.45 8.84 -7.09
N TYR A 156 0.08 9.77 -6.30
CA TYR A 156 1.24 9.58 -5.44
C TYR A 156 0.95 9.84 -3.95
N ARG A 157 -0.31 10.11 -3.56
CA ARG A 157 -0.68 10.39 -2.17
C ARG A 157 -1.70 9.39 -1.63
N LEU A 158 -1.29 8.66 -0.60
CA LEU A 158 -2.13 7.72 0.15
C LEU A 158 -2.56 8.34 1.48
N CYS A 159 -3.85 8.30 1.77
CA CYS A 159 -4.45 8.67 3.04
C CYS A 159 -4.90 7.42 3.79
N VAL A 160 -4.51 7.29 5.04
CA VAL A 160 -4.85 6.20 5.95
C VAL A 160 -5.63 6.78 7.12
N ASP A 161 -6.82 6.23 7.39
CA ASP A 161 -7.71 6.68 8.47
C ASP A 161 -8.13 5.48 9.32
N VAL A 162 -7.79 5.51 10.62
CA VAL A 162 -8.19 4.53 11.63
C VAL A 162 -9.00 5.26 12.70
N ARG A 163 -10.24 5.60 12.34
CA ARG A 163 -11.11 6.47 13.17
C ARG A 163 -11.31 5.97 14.59
N GLY A 164 -11.44 4.66 14.79
CA GLY A 164 -11.67 4.07 16.10
C GLY A 164 -10.55 4.34 17.12
N VAL A 165 -9.35 4.74 16.64
CA VAL A 165 -8.20 5.09 17.47
C VAL A 165 -7.69 6.52 17.21
N GLY A 166 -8.42 7.31 16.41
CA GLY A 166 -8.08 8.69 16.10
C GLY A 166 -6.78 8.87 15.32
N LEU A 167 -6.36 7.87 14.52
CA LEU A 167 -5.14 7.93 13.73
C LEU A 167 -5.46 8.34 12.29
N GLU A 168 -4.87 9.43 11.85
CA GLU A 168 -4.86 9.90 10.47
C GLU A 168 -3.41 9.96 9.97
N TRP A 169 -3.14 9.45 8.76
CA TRP A 169 -1.81 9.42 8.19
C TRP A 169 -1.86 9.67 6.68
N ASN A 170 -1.27 10.77 6.22
CA ASN A 170 -1.13 11.15 4.83
C ASN A 170 0.31 10.95 4.38
N ILE A 171 0.52 10.31 3.24
CA ILE A 171 1.81 9.87 2.76
C ILE A 171 1.98 10.26 1.29
N ASP A 172 2.99 11.05 1.01
CA ASP A 172 3.40 11.41 -0.34
C ASP A 172 4.56 10.51 -0.80
N PHE A 173 4.46 9.97 -2.01
CA PHE A 173 5.47 9.11 -2.59
C PHE A 173 6.15 9.76 -3.79
N ARG A 174 7.40 9.37 -4.04
CA ARG A 174 8.13 9.77 -5.23
C ARG A 174 8.83 8.59 -5.89
N CYS A 175 9.01 8.70 -7.20
CA CYS A 175 9.84 7.79 -7.96
C CYS A 175 11.23 8.40 -8.13
N THR A 176 12.27 7.68 -7.73
CA THR A 176 13.68 8.08 -7.91
C THR A 176 14.32 7.22 -8.99
N TRP A 177 15.50 7.61 -9.49
CA TRP A 177 16.26 6.78 -10.41
C TRP A 177 16.61 5.40 -9.79
N ILE A 178 16.89 5.35 -8.47
CA ILE A 178 17.19 4.11 -7.74
C ILE A 178 15.96 3.19 -7.74
N THR A 179 14.77 3.72 -7.45
CA THR A 179 13.53 2.91 -7.45
C THR A 179 13.17 2.43 -8.86
N ARG A 180 13.46 3.22 -9.90
CA ARG A 180 13.31 2.81 -11.31
C ARG A 180 14.29 1.69 -11.66
N ALA A 181 15.58 1.84 -11.30
CA ALA A 181 16.61 0.83 -11.55
C ALA A 181 16.26 -0.49 -10.84
N PHE A 182 15.84 -0.44 -9.57
CA PHE A 182 15.38 -1.61 -8.83
C PHE A 182 14.18 -2.29 -9.53
N THR A 183 13.19 -1.51 -9.94
CA THR A 183 12.01 -2.04 -10.63
C THR A 183 12.36 -2.68 -11.98
N ALA A 184 13.27 -2.06 -12.74
CA ALA A 184 13.74 -2.58 -14.02
C ALA A 184 14.54 -3.89 -13.84
N ALA A 185 15.48 -3.91 -12.90
CA ALA A 185 16.26 -5.12 -12.57
C ALA A 185 15.33 -6.27 -12.14
N ARG A 186 14.31 -5.95 -11.33
CA ARG A 186 13.33 -6.94 -10.87
C ARG A 186 12.43 -7.48 -11.99
N ALA A 187 12.11 -6.66 -13.01
CA ALA A 187 11.26 -7.06 -14.13
C ALA A 187 11.93 -8.11 -15.04
N VAL A 188 13.25 -8.15 -15.09
CA VAL A 188 14.04 -9.06 -15.94
C VAL A 188 14.26 -10.42 -15.26
N LEU A 189 14.14 -10.49 -13.92
CA LEU A 189 14.43 -11.69 -13.15
C LEU A 189 13.16 -12.54 -12.96
N PRO A 190 13.15 -13.82 -13.38
CA PRO A 190 12.04 -14.74 -13.14
C PRO A 190 11.82 -14.97 -11.63
N ASP A 191 10.57 -15.17 -11.23
CA ASP A 191 10.24 -15.45 -9.81
C ASP A 191 10.94 -16.69 -9.27
N ALA A 192 11.16 -17.71 -10.11
CA ALA A 192 11.92 -18.91 -9.74
C ALA A 192 13.40 -18.61 -9.43
N ALA A 193 14.05 -17.74 -10.20
CA ALA A 193 15.43 -17.32 -9.92
C ALA A 193 15.53 -16.51 -8.63
N LEU A 194 14.48 -15.75 -8.31
CA LEU A 194 14.40 -14.96 -7.06
C LEU A 194 14.11 -15.82 -5.82
N ALA A 195 13.55 -17.01 -6.02
CA ALA A 195 13.37 -17.98 -4.94
C ALA A 195 14.69 -18.63 -4.53
N ALA A 196 15.72 -18.59 -5.39
CA ALA A 196 17.05 -19.11 -5.08
C ALA A 196 17.76 -18.23 -4.05
N ASP A 197 18.36 -18.85 -3.04
CA ASP A 197 18.98 -18.14 -1.91
C ASP A 197 20.07 -17.12 -2.28
N PRO A 198 20.99 -17.35 -3.24
CA PRO A 198 22.01 -16.38 -3.58
C PRO A 198 21.40 -15.12 -4.24
N MET A 199 20.39 -15.27 -5.07
CA MET A 199 19.74 -14.15 -5.75
C MET A 199 18.90 -13.31 -4.76
N SER A 200 18.19 -13.95 -3.85
CA SER A 200 17.45 -13.25 -2.80
C SER A 200 18.36 -12.44 -1.88
N ARG A 201 19.54 -12.97 -1.51
CA ARG A 201 20.57 -12.25 -0.73
C ARG A 201 21.12 -11.04 -1.50
N ALA A 202 21.37 -11.18 -2.80
CA ALA A 202 21.81 -10.08 -3.64
C ALA A 202 20.77 -8.96 -3.70
N LEU A 203 19.47 -9.31 -3.83
CA LEU A 203 18.37 -8.34 -3.81
C LEU A 203 18.22 -7.67 -2.43
N GLU A 204 18.34 -8.42 -1.35
CA GLU A 204 18.35 -7.88 0.01
C GLU A 204 19.50 -6.90 0.21
N TRP A 205 20.70 -7.26 -0.26
CA TRP A 205 21.85 -6.36 -0.21
C TRP A 205 21.62 -5.07 -1.01
N MET A 206 21.10 -5.16 -2.25
CA MET A 206 20.77 -3.98 -3.06
C MET A 206 19.70 -3.11 -2.40
N ALA A 207 18.65 -3.72 -1.87
CA ALA A 207 17.57 -3.02 -1.18
C ALA A 207 18.09 -2.30 0.08
N ARG A 208 18.99 -2.95 0.82
CA ARG A 208 19.63 -2.38 2.00
C ARG A 208 20.58 -1.24 1.64
N ALA A 209 21.50 -1.46 0.68
CA ALA A 209 22.52 -0.48 0.30
C ALA A 209 21.92 0.74 -0.41
N GLY A 210 20.93 0.52 -1.31
CA GLY A 210 20.37 1.59 -2.14
C GLY A 210 19.15 2.28 -1.55
N LEU A 211 18.34 1.58 -0.74
CA LEU A 211 17.04 2.06 -0.27
C LEU A 211 16.89 2.03 1.26
N GLY A 212 17.88 1.53 1.99
CA GLY A 212 17.79 1.34 3.45
C GLY A 212 16.74 0.30 3.87
N VAL A 213 16.25 -0.51 2.93
CA VAL A 213 15.25 -1.55 3.20
C VAL A 213 15.94 -2.76 3.79
N THR A 214 15.56 -3.09 5.03
CA THR A 214 16.01 -4.28 5.75
C THR A 214 14.79 -5.16 6.08
N GLY A 215 15.03 -6.38 6.58
CA GLY A 215 13.95 -7.24 7.06
C GLY A 215 13.05 -7.77 5.94
N LEU A 216 13.63 -8.09 4.77
CA LEU A 216 12.92 -8.80 3.71
C LEU A 216 12.78 -10.29 3.99
N SER A 217 13.57 -10.82 4.88
CA SER A 217 13.48 -12.19 5.41
C SER A 217 13.82 -12.21 6.90
N GLY A 218 13.37 -13.24 7.62
CA GLY A 218 13.65 -13.40 9.04
C GLY A 218 12.66 -14.32 9.74
N VAL A 219 12.64 -14.21 11.07
CA VAL A 219 11.76 -14.97 11.95
C VAL A 219 10.78 -14.02 12.61
N MET A 220 9.50 -14.36 12.54
CA MET A 220 8.44 -13.64 13.22
C MET A 220 8.43 -13.96 14.72
N PRO A 221 7.86 -13.09 15.58
CA PRO A 221 7.76 -13.35 17.03
C PRO A 221 7.15 -14.71 17.39
N ASN A 222 6.22 -15.22 16.59
CA ASN A 222 5.59 -16.54 16.79
C ASN A 222 6.43 -17.72 16.24
N GLY A 223 7.65 -17.47 15.77
CA GLY A 223 8.57 -18.50 15.25
C GLY A 223 8.44 -18.84 13.77
N HIS A 224 7.45 -18.28 13.04
CA HIS A 224 7.36 -18.48 11.59
C HIS A 224 8.54 -17.81 10.87
N ASN A 225 9.17 -18.54 9.94
CA ASN A 225 10.08 -17.92 9.00
C ASN A 225 9.29 -17.20 7.93
N TYR A 226 9.72 -15.99 7.56
CA TYR A 226 9.11 -15.25 6.48
C TYR A 226 10.12 -14.80 5.44
N ARG A 227 9.65 -14.65 4.21
CA ARG A 227 10.37 -14.01 3.12
C ARG A 227 9.42 -13.10 2.35
N ALA A 228 9.78 -11.85 2.23
CA ALA A 228 9.05 -10.84 1.47
C ALA A 228 9.84 -10.47 0.22
N LEU A 229 9.24 -10.61 -0.96
CA LEU A 229 9.86 -10.30 -2.24
C LEU A 229 9.22 -9.02 -2.80
N PRO A 230 9.90 -7.87 -2.71
CA PRO A 230 9.41 -6.64 -3.29
C PRO A 230 9.47 -6.72 -4.82
N ARG A 231 8.38 -6.31 -5.46
CA ARG A 231 8.26 -6.26 -6.93
C ARG A 231 8.48 -4.85 -7.45
N ARG A 232 8.01 -3.85 -6.71
CA ARG A 232 8.15 -2.42 -7.01
C ARG A 232 8.29 -1.65 -5.72
N ILE A 233 9.02 -0.54 -5.77
CA ILE A 233 9.25 0.30 -4.60
C ILE A 233 9.14 1.78 -5.02
N TRP A 234 8.50 2.59 -4.17
CA TRP A 234 8.55 4.04 -4.18
C TRP A 234 9.07 4.53 -2.84
N LEU A 235 9.81 5.62 -2.84
CA LEU A 235 10.24 6.26 -1.60
C LEU A 235 9.18 7.25 -1.14
N MET A 236 9.02 7.39 0.15
CA MET A 236 8.25 8.46 0.75
C MET A 236 8.97 9.79 0.51
N ASP A 237 8.24 10.78 0.04
CA ASP A 237 8.71 12.15 -0.10
C ASP A 237 8.41 12.96 1.15
N ASP A 238 7.16 12.94 1.60
CA ASP A 238 6.68 13.56 2.82
C ASP A 238 5.64 12.66 3.51
N ALA A 239 5.44 12.87 4.81
CA ALA A 239 4.38 12.23 5.57
C ALA A 239 3.92 13.12 6.71
N ARG A 240 2.60 13.13 6.95
CA ARG A 240 1.98 13.84 8.06
C ARG A 240 1.04 12.89 8.76
N ALA A 241 1.14 12.81 10.08
CA ALA A 241 0.29 11.94 10.86
C ALA A 241 -0.23 12.66 12.11
N TRP A 242 -1.46 12.34 12.49
CA TRP A 242 -2.11 12.83 13.68
C TRP A 242 -2.66 11.65 14.48
N LEU A 243 -2.55 11.73 15.79
CA LEU A 243 -3.15 10.80 16.73
C LEU A 243 -4.04 11.58 17.69
N ASN A 244 -5.35 11.35 17.68
CA ASN A 244 -6.34 12.12 18.45
C ASN A 244 -6.20 13.64 18.25
N GLY A 245 -5.97 14.07 16.99
CA GLY A 245 -5.79 15.48 16.64
C GLY A 245 -4.40 16.05 16.94
N VAL A 246 -3.52 15.32 17.63
CA VAL A 246 -2.15 15.74 17.92
C VAL A 246 -1.22 15.35 16.78
N ASN A 247 -0.52 16.31 16.19
CA ASN A 247 0.44 16.09 15.12
C ASN A 247 1.68 15.34 15.63
N LEU A 248 2.08 14.27 14.96
CA LEU A 248 3.25 13.47 15.34
C LEU A 248 4.59 14.11 14.93
N GLY A 249 4.56 15.28 14.31
CA GLY A 249 5.73 16.00 13.83
C GLY A 249 6.23 15.50 12.47
N PRO A 250 7.32 16.08 11.95
CA PRO A 250 7.87 15.71 10.65
C PRO A 250 8.45 14.28 10.63
N PRO A 251 8.47 13.64 9.45
CA PRO A 251 9.10 12.35 9.28
C PRO A 251 10.62 12.44 9.47
N GLN A 252 11.19 11.46 10.18
CA GLN A 252 12.64 11.33 10.36
C GLN A 252 13.19 10.34 9.34
N ARG A 253 14.25 10.74 8.64
CA ARG A 253 14.99 9.90 7.68
C ARG A 253 16.23 9.30 8.34
N GLY A 254 16.68 8.15 7.85
CA GLY A 254 17.93 7.53 8.31
C GLY A 254 17.88 6.97 9.73
N ALA A 255 16.71 6.84 10.32
CA ALA A 255 16.57 6.25 11.64
C ALA A 255 16.84 4.72 11.60
N VAL A 256 17.45 4.21 12.66
CA VAL A 256 17.59 2.77 12.88
C VAL A 256 16.21 2.13 12.88
N GLY A 257 16.09 0.94 12.27
CA GLY A 257 14.82 0.19 12.21
C GLY A 257 14.22 -0.02 13.61
N ALA A 258 12.90 -0.04 13.67
CA ALA A 258 12.18 -0.32 14.91
C ALA A 258 12.05 -1.84 15.12
N ARG A 259 12.26 -2.32 16.34
CA ARG A 259 12.19 -3.75 16.66
C ARG A 259 10.84 -4.12 17.28
N ILE A 260 10.28 -5.24 16.79
CA ILE A 260 9.12 -5.90 17.38
C ILE A 260 9.46 -7.38 17.60
N GLY A 261 9.80 -7.74 18.83
CA GLY A 261 10.39 -9.04 19.13
C GLY A 261 11.68 -9.26 18.30
N THR A 262 11.73 -10.35 17.55
CA THR A 262 12.85 -10.71 16.66
C THR A 262 12.85 -9.96 15.33
N LEU A 263 11.72 -9.36 14.95
CA LEU A 263 11.54 -8.68 13.68
C LEU A 263 12.08 -7.24 13.72
N THR A 264 12.79 -6.83 12.68
CA THR A 264 13.15 -5.44 12.44
C THR A 264 12.22 -4.81 11.41
N VAL A 265 11.47 -3.79 11.81
CA VAL A 265 10.63 -2.98 10.92
C VAL A 265 11.49 -1.87 10.34
N PRO A 266 11.73 -1.83 9.03
CA PRO A 266 12.47 -0.73 8.41
C PRO A 266 11.74 0.59 8.62
N THR A 267 12.46 1.67 8.86
CA THR A 267 11.90 3.03 9.02
C THR A 267 12.33 3.97 7.89
N CYS A 268 12.59 3.41 6.72
CA CYS A 268 13.05 4.15 5.55
C CYS A 268 11.95 4.91 4.79
N GLY A 269 10.68 4.75 5.19
CA GLY A 269 9.57 5.41 4.53
C GLY A 269 9.43 4.98 3.05
N ALA A 270 9.31 3.70 2.79
CA ALA A 270 9.13 3.17 1.44
C ALA A 270 7.81 2.44 1.30
N LEU A 271 7.12 2.65 0.17
CA LEU A 271 6.02 1.82 -0.27
C LEU A 271 6.57 0.70 -1.14
N ALA A 272 6.27 -0.54 -0.79
CA ALA A 272 6.67 -1.72 -1.55
C ALA A 272 5.43 -2.55 -1.94
N PHE A 273 5.37 -2.97 -3.20
CA PHE A 273 4.46 -4.02 -3.66
C PHE A 273 5.15 -5.35 -3.48
N VAL A 274 4.52 -6.27 -2.76
CA VAL A 274 5.20 -7.42 -2.16
C VAL A 274 4.40 -8.70 -2.37
N SER A 275 5.12 -9.78 -2.64
CA SER A 275 4.64 -11.14 -2.39
C SER A 275 5.41 -11.68 -1.19
N ALA A 276 4.70 -12.11 -0.16
CA ALA A 276 5.31 -12.68 1.04
C ALA A 276 4.88 -14.14 1.24
N ARG A 277 5.79 -14.91 1.81
CA ARG A 277 5.59 -16.31 2.16
C ARG A 277 6.02 -16.53 3.60
N PHE A 278 5.20 -17.27 4.34
CA PHE A 278 5.49 -17.68 5.71
C PHE A 278 5.54 -19.20 5.77
N THR A 279 6.53 -19.73 6.47
CA THR A 279 6.72 -21.15 6.68
C THR A 279 6.61 -21.42 8.18
N ARG A 280 5.77 -22.37 8.56
CA ARG A 280 5.65 -22.79 9.96
C ARG A 280 7.02 -23.24 10.48
N PRO A 281 7.34 -22.98 11.76
CA PRO A 281 8.51 -23.59 12.36
C PRO A 281 8.38 -25.11 12.25
N PRO A 282 9.49 -25.84 12.03
CA PRO A 282 9.45 -27.30 12.13
C PRO A 282 8.86 -27.67 13.50
N LEU A 283 7.96 -28.63 13.52
CA LEU A 283 7.46 -29.20 14.77
C LEU A 283 8.71 -29.60 15.56
N ARG A 284 8.89 -29.02 16.74
CA ARG A 284 9.89 -29.55 17.66
C ARG A 284 9.42 -30.96 17.97
N GLU A 285 10.15 -31.95 17.46
CA GLU A 285 10.02 -33.31 18.00
C GLU A 285 10.25 -33.17 19.50
N SER A 286 9.17 -33.33 20.26
CA SER A 286 9.30 -33.53 21.71
C SER A 286 10.03 -34.83 21.88
N TYR A 287 11.34 -34.76 22.11
CA TYR A 287 12.07 -35.85 22.69
C TYR A 287 11.45 -36.06 24.08
N PHE A 288 10.48 -36.94 24.17
CA PHE A 288 10.14 -37.59 25.40
C PHE A 288 11.32 -38.53 25.71
N ALA A 289 12.23 -38.07 26.53
CA ALA A 289 13.19 -38.89 27.22
C ALA A 289 12.61 -39.21 28.60
#